data_6d79e48cf15d5ae55b1d52424b71a17a
#
_entry.id   6d79e48cf15d5ae55b1d52424b71a17a
#
_cell.length_a   1.000
_cell.length_b   1.000
_cell.length_c   1.000
_cell.angle_alpha   90.00
_cell.angle_beta   90.00
_cell.angle_gamma   90.00
#
_symmetry.space_group_name_H-M   'P 1'
#
loop_
_entity.id
_entity.type
_entity.pdbx_description
1 polymer ?
#
loop_
_entity_poly.entity_id
_entity_poly.type
_entity_poly.pdbx_seq_one_letter_code
_entity_poly.pdbx_strand_id
1 'polypeptide(L)'
;MGSSVPGPGGPRTWAVRDIRRAWATRVARIMRHTRADDRGLSTVEVVILAPVMILFILVLVAFGQLVDGRGALDGAARDAARAGSIQKDHGTAMAEARRAAEADLTDVCSGPVSVTQTSAGFEPDTIFTVQVSCEVRGLAMLGLDVPTTLTASFSSPLDPFRRTA
;
A
#
# COMPACT_ATOMS: atom_id res chain seq x y z
N MET A 1 65.49 31.68 16.76
CA MET A 1 64.04 31.94 16.71
C MET A 1 63.41 30.83 15.87
N GLY A 2 62.97 29.75 16.51
CA GLY A 2 62.34 28.60 15.86
C GLY A 2 60.92 28.47 16.37
N SER A 3 59.95 28.77 15.49
CA SER A 3 58.53 28.59 15.77
C SER A 3 58.10 27.16 15.44
N SER A 4 57.83 26.37 16.43
CA SER A 4 57.22 25.04 16.29
C SER A 4 55.71 25.16 16.13
N VAL A 5 55.21 24.71 14.93
CA VAL A 5 53.81 24.60 14.63
C VAL A 5 53.25 23.30 15.23
N PRO A 6 52.15 23.32 15.99
CA PRO A 6 51.54 22.09 16.49
C PRO A 6 50.76 21.39 15.36
N GLY A 7 51.01 20.10 15.17
CA GLY A 7 50.36 19.25 14.17
C GLY A 7 48.88 18.97 14.49
N PRO A 8 48.07 18.62 13.46
CA PRO A 8 46.65 18.36 13.64
C PRO A 8 46.43 17.05 14.42
N GLY A 9 45.67 17.17 15.53
CA GLY A 9 45.31 16.05 16.37
C GLY A 9 44.44 15.03 15.62
N GLY A 10 44.85 13.76 15.67
CA GLY A 10 44.17 12.63 15.08
C GLY A 10 42.75 12.40 15.61
N PRO A 11 41.91 11.64 14.93
CA PRO A 11 40.50 11.47 15.25
C PRO A 11 40.32 10.83 16.64
N ARG A 12 39.55 11.52 17.47
CA ARG A 12 39.25 11.13 18.85
C ARG A 12 38.40 9.87 18.90
N THR A 13 39.02 8.70 18.85
CA THR A 13 38.36 7.38 18.90
C THR A 13 37.70 7.05 20.24
N TRP A 14 37.88 7.88 21.25
CA TRP A 14 37.26 7.74 22.58
C TRP A 14 35.77 8.15 22.61
N ALA A 15 35.34 9.09 21.76
CA ALA A 15 33.96 9.56 21.75
C ALA A 15 32.94 8.48 21.32
N VAL A 16 33.31 7.59 20.43
CA VAL A 16 32.43 6.52 19.94
C VAL A 16 32.23 5.41 20.98
N ARG A 17 33.27 5.16 21.81
CA ARG A 17 33.17 4.15 22.88
C ARG A 17 32.26 4.60 24.03
N ASP A 18 32.25 5.88 24.34
CA ASP A 18 31.42 6.43 25.42
C ASP A 18 29.94 6.49 25.04
N ILE A 19 29.64 6.77 23.78
CA ILE A 19 28.26 6.73 23.27
C ILE A 19 27.69 5.30 23.35
N ARG A 20 28.46 4.29 22.97
CA ARG A 20 28.01 2.89 23.07
C ARG A 20 27.76 2.43 24.50
N ARG A 21 28.58 2.86 25.45
CA ARG A 21 28.37 2.56 26.87
C ARG A 21 27.16 3.27 27.44
N ALA A 22 26.93 4.53 27.06
CA ALA A 22 25.77 5.28 27.49
C ALA A 22 24.44 4.70 26.95
N TRP A 23 24.43 4.17 25.75
CA TRP A 23 23.27 3.48 25.19
C TRP A 23 22.99 2.14 25.86
N ALA A 24 24.02 1.34 26.10
CA ALA A 24 23.90 0.04 26.78
C ALA A 24 23.35 0.18 28.20
N THR A 25 23.76 1.20 28.94
CA THR A 25 23.24 1.45 30.31
C THR A 25 21.82 2.00 30.32
N ARG A 26 21.40 2.78 29.31
CA ARG A 26 20.02 3.25 29.17
C ARG A 26 19.06 2.11 28.80
N VAL A 27 19.44 1.27 27.83
CA VAL A 27 18.64 0.11 27.44
C VAL A 27 18.51 -0.90 28.58
N ALA A 28 19.60 -1.18 29.31
CA ALA A 28 19.57 -2.06 30.49
C ALA A 28 18.72 -1.49 31.65
N ARG A 29 18.63 -0.15 31.79
CA ARG A 29 17.78 0.50 32.79
C ARG A 29 16.30 0.41 32.42
N ILE A 30 15.96 0.59 31.13
CA ILE A 30 14.59 0.44 30.63
C ILE A 30 14.14 -1.01 30.81
N MET A 31 14.97 -2.01 30.47
CA MET A 31 14.64 -3.43 30.68
C MET A 31 14.51 -3.83 32.15
N ARG A 32 15.18 -3.14 33.08
CA ARG A 32 15.02 -3.41 34.52
C ARG A 32 13.73 -2.81 35.09
N HIS A 33 13.26 -1.67 34.55
CA HIS A 33 12.01 -1.07 35.03
C HIS A 33 10.78 -1.86 34.53
N THR A 34 10.84 -2.52 33.38
CA THR A 34 9.76 -3.40 32.93
C THR A 34 9.66 -4.72 33.70
N ARG A 35 10.71 -5.11 34.44
CA ARG A 35 10.71 -6.33 35.26
C ARG A 35 10.17 -6.15 36.67
N ALA A 36 9.97 -4.92 37.13
CA ALA A 36 9.59 -4.66 38.51
C ALA A 36 8.08 -4.51 38.76
N ASP A 37 7.28 -4.44 37.66
CA ASP A 37 5.82 -4.19 37.74
C ASP A 37 4.94 -5.38 37.33
N ASP A 38 5.55 -6.55 37.07
CA ASP A 38 4.85 -7.79 36.68
C ASP A 38 4.19 -8.52 37.88
N ARG A 39 3.74 -7.78 38.87
CA ARG A 39 2.99 -8.35 40.01
C ARG A 39 1.50 -8.41 39.74
N GLY A 40 1.04 -9.04 38.69
CA GLY A 40 -0.41 -9.09 38.51
C GLY A 40 -0.94 -9.94 37.36
N LEU A 41 -0.16 -10.18 36.34
CA LEU A 41 -0.61 -11.04 35.26
C LEU A 41 -0.22 -12.48 35.56
N SER A 42 -1.21 -13.30 35.88
CA SER A 42 -1.01 -14.76 35.96
C SER A 42 -0.44 -15.27 34.64
N THR A 43 0.56 -16.14 34.69
CA THR A 43 1.12 -16.80 33.51
C THR A 43 0.03 -17.43 32.61
N VAL A 44 -1.04 -17.88 33.24
CA VAL A 44 -2.24 -18.43 32.57
C VAL A 44 -2.97 -17.35 31.75
N GLU A 45 -3.06 -16.12 32.26
CA GLU A 45 -3.73 -15.01 31.59
C GLU A 45 -2.97 -14.59 30.31
N VAL A 46 -1.64 -14.54 30.35
CA VAL A 46 -0.80 -14.26 29.18
C VAL A 46 -0.93 -15.35 28.14
N VAL A 47 -0.98 -16.62 28.53
CA VAL A 47 -1.12 -17.77 27.62
C VAL A 47 -2.46 -17.74 26.89
N ILE A 48 -3.54 -17.29 27.56
CA ILE A 48 -4.86 -17.16 26.93
C ILE A 48 -4.94 -15.88 26.11
N LEU A 49 -4.37 -14.77 26.59
CA LEU A 49 -4.46 -13.46 25.92
C LEU A 49 -3.62 -13.41 24.63
N ALA A 50 -2.46 -14.06 24.60
CA ALA A 50 -1.57 -14.04 23.44
C ALA A 50 -2.25 -14.51 22.13
N PRO A 51 -2.93 -15.68 22.07
CA PRO A 51 -3.61 -16.10 20.85
C PRO A 51 -4.74 -15.18 20.46
N VAL A 52 -5.45 -14.56 21.39
CA VAL A 52 -6.51 -13.59 21.12
C VAL A 52 -5.92 -12.32 20.51
N MET A 53 -4.80 -11.83 21.02
CA MET A 53 -4.12 -10.66 20.46
C MET A 53 -3.55 -10.94 19.06
N ILE A 54 -2.99 -12.13 18.83
CA ILE A 54 -2.52 -12.54 17.51
C ILE A 54 -3.69 -12.58 16.53
N LEU A 55 -4.81 -13.20 16.90
CA LEU A 55 -6.01 -13.23 16.07
C LEU A 55 -6.50 -11.81 15.73
N PHE A 56 -6.52 -10.91 16.71
CA PHE A 56 -6.94 -9.53 16.51
C PHE A 56 -6.01 -8.79 15.52
N ILE A 57 -4.70 -8.97 15.65
CA ILE A 57 -3.73 -8.38 14.71
C ILE A 57 -3.94 -8.92 13.29
N LEU A 58 -4.15 -10.23 13.14
CA LEU A 58 -4.40 -10.84 11.82
C LEU A 58 -5.69 -10.29 11.18
N VAL A 59 -6.75 -10.08 11.96
CA VAL A 59 -8.00 -9.46 11.49
C VAL A 59 -7.75 -8.02 11.02
N LEU A 60 -6.98 -7.22 11.78
CA LEU A 60 -6.64 -5.86 11.38
C LEU A 60 -5.82 -5.81 10.08
N VAL A 61 -4.86 -6.72 9.93
CA VAL A 61 -4.07 -6.84 8.70
C VAL A 61 -4.95 -7.21 7.51
N ALA A 62 -5.89 -8.16 7.68
CA ALA A 62 -6.83 -8.55 6.62
C ALA A 62 -7.73 -7.38 6.18
N PHE A 63 -8.23 -6.59 7.11
CA PHE A 63 -8.97 -5.37 6.78
C PHE A 63 -8.11 -4.32 6.07
N GLY A 64 -6.87 -4.14 6.51
CA GLY A 64 -5.90 -3.25 5.86
C GLY A 64 -5.71 -3.60 4.39
N GLN A 65 -5.50 -4.87 4.07
CA GLN A 65 -5.36 -5.35 2.69
C GLN A 65 -6.61 -5.10 1.83
N LEU A 66 -7.81 -5.26 2.40
CA LEU A 66 -9.05 -4.99 1.68
C LEU A 66 -9.22 -3.50 1.34
N VAL A 67 -8.84 -2.62 2.27
CA VAL A 67 -8.87 -1.16 2.05
C VAL A 67 -7.83 -0.74 1.00
N ASP A 68 -6.63 -1.32 1.07
CA ASP A 68 -5.56 -1.06 0.10
C ASP A 68 -5.96 -1.52 -1.30
N GLY A 69 -6.52 -2.72 -1.43
CA GLY A 69 -7.07 -3.24 -2.69
C GLY A 69 -8.15 -2.35 -3.30
N ARG A 70 -9.03 -1.75 -2.49
CA ARG A 70 -10.03 -0.78 -2.96
C ARG A 70 -9.38 0.50 -3.47
N GLY A 71 -8.38 1.01 -2.74
CA GLY A 71 -7.63 2.19 -3.17
C GLY A 71 -6.92 2.00 -4.50
N ALA A 72 -6.28 0.85 -4.70
CA ALA A 72 -5.63 0.48 -5.95
C ALA A 72 -6.65 0.37 -7.10
N LEU A 73 -7.81 -0.25 -6.85
CA LEU A 73 -8.86 -0.38 -7.86
C LEU A 73 -9.48 0.98 -8.27
N ASP A 74 -9.67 1.89 -7.32
CA ASP A 74 -10.12 3.25 -7.59
C ASP A 74 -9.09 4.03 -8.41
N GLY A 75 -7.80 3.85 -8.14
CA GLY A 75 -6.69 4.38 -8.94
C GLY A 75 -6.73 3.86 -10.37
N ALA A 76 -6.75 2.54 -10.52
CA ALA A 76 -6.81 1.87 -11.83
C ALA A 76 -8.03 2.29 -12.67
N ALA A 77 -9.20 2.47 -12.05
CA ALA A 77 -10.40 2.94 -12.76
C ALA A 77 -10.22 4.38 -13.29
N ARG A 78 -9.53 5.26 -12.53
CA ARG A 78 -9.22 6.63 -12.97
C ARG A 78 -8.24 6.63 -14.15
N ASP A 79 -7.18 5.84 -14.06
CA ASP A 79 -6.17 5.77 -15.09
C ASP A 79 -6.71 5.10 -16.36
N ALA A 80 -7.53 4.05 -16.23
CA ALA A 80 -8.26 3.43 -17.33
C ALA A 80 -9.21 4.43 -18.03
N ALA A 81 -10.02 5.17 -17.28
CA ALA A 81 -10.94 6.16 -17.84
C ALA A 81 -10.18 7.27 -18.58
N ARG A 82 -9.08 7.75 -18.00
CA ARG A 82 -8.22 8.76 -18.62
C ARG A 82 -7.51 8.22 -19.86
N ALA A 83 -6.92 7.04 -19.81
CA ALA A 83 -6.26 6.41 -20.95
C ALA A 83 -7.21 6.21 -22.13
N GLY A 84 -8.46 5.80 -21.85
CA GLY A 84 -9.49 5.63 -22.87
C GLY A 84 -10.00 6.96 -23.42
N SER A 85 -10.23 7.96 -22.59
CA SER A 85 -10.84 9.25 -23.01
C SER A 85 -10.00 10.06 -24.01
N ILE A 86 -8.69 9.86 -24.04
CA ILE A 86 -7.79 10.55 -24.99
C ILE A 86 -7.71 9.87 -26.37
N GLN A 87 -8.28 8.70 -26.53
CA GLN A 87 -8.25 7.95 -27.79
C GLN A 87 -9.27 8.47 -28.79
N LYS A 88 -9.01 8.22 -30.09
CA LYS A 88 -9.86 8.73 -31.18
C LYS A 88 -11.04 7.83 -31.51
N ASP A 89 -10.90 6.54 -31.31
CA ASP A 89 -11.92 5.54 -31.57
C ASP A 89 -12.20 4.69 -30.34
N HIS A 90 -13.39 4.14 -30.28
CA HIS A 90 -13.87 3.36 -29.15
C HIS A 90 -13.07 2.05 -28.93
N GLY A 91 -12.66 1.38 -30.01
CA GLY A 91 -11.92 0.12 -29.90
C GLY A 91 -10.56 0.32 -29.25
N THR A 92 -9.82 1.35 -29.70
CA THR A 92 -8.53 1.74 -29.11
C THR A 92 -8.72 2.25 -27.69
N ALA A 93 -9.78 3.01 -27.42
CA ALA A 93 -10.10 3.50 -26.06
C ALA A 93 -10.26 2.36 -25.06
N MET A 94 -11.02 1.33 -25.40
CA MET A 94 -11.21 0.18 -24.55
C MET A 94 -9.95 -0.68 -24.42
N ALA A 95 -9.12 -0.78 -25.47
CA ALA A 95 -7.84 -1.48 -25.40
C ALA A 95 -6.84 -0.79 -24.44
N GLU A 96 -6.72 0.54 -24.55
CA GLU A 96 -5.83 1.30 -23.68
C GLU A 96 -6.35 1.37 -22.23
N ALA A 97 -7.66 1.47 -22.04
CA ALA A 97 -8.26 1.39 -20.71
C ALA A 97 -7.97 0.06 -20.02
N ARG A 98 -8.06 -1.07 -20.74
CA ARG A 98 -7.71 -2.39 -20.20
C ARG A 98 -6.23 -2.49 -19.89
N ARG A 99 -5.36 -2.03 -20.78
CA ARG A 99 -3.91 -2.06 -20.56
C ARG A 99 -3.51 -1.26 -19.31
N ALA A 100 -4.07 -0.07 -19.12
CA ALA A 100 -3.82 0.75 -17.95
C ALA A 100 -4.28 0.03 -16.67
N ALA A 101 -5.53 -0.46 -16.64
CA ALA A 101 -6.04 -1.17 -15.47
C ALA A 101 -5.26 -2.44 -15.13
N GLU A 102 -4.85 -3.23 -16.13
CA GLU A 102 -4.05 -4.45 -15.94
C GLU A 102 -2.66 -4.13 -15.37
N ALA A 103 -2.03 -3.05 -15.85
CA ALA A 103 -0.72 -2.63 -15.36
C ALA A 103 -0.76 -2.22 -13.87
N ASP A 104 -1.80 -1.47 -13.47
CA ASP A 104 -1.94 -0.97 -12.10
C ASP A 104 -2.34 -2.07 -11.11
N LEU A 105 -3.00 -3.12 -11.57
CA LEU A 105 -3.60 -4.17 -10.72
C LEU A 105 -2.84 -5.50 -10.74
N THR A 106 -1.66 -5.56 -11.37
CA THR A 106 -0.86 -6.79 -11.54
C THR A 106 -0.59 -7.50 -10.20
N ASP A 107 -0.30 -6.75 -9.14
CA ASP A 107 0.06 -7.28 -7.82
C ASP A 107 -1.12 -7.28 -6.82
N VAL A 108 -2.28 -6.77 -7.23
CA VAL A 108 -3.45 -6.60 -6.36
C VAL A 108 -4.51 -7.66 -6.61
N CYS A 109 -4.76 -7.97 -7.87
CA CYS A 109 -5.78 -8.92 -8.28
C CYS A 109 -5.26 -10.35 -8.31
N SER A 110 -6.04 -11.28 -7.81
CA SER A 110 -5.73 -12.71 -7.85
C SER A 110 -6.28 -13.42 -9.10
N GLY A 111 -7.06 -12.71 -9.92
CA GLY A 111 -7.68 -13.21 -11.14
C GLY A 111 -7.63 -12.16 -12.26
N PRO A 112 -8.30 -12.44 -13.39
CA PRO A 112 -8.33 -11.52 -14.51
C PRO A 112 -9.02 -10.19 -14.13
N VAL A 113 -8.48 -9.09 -14.65
CA VAL A 113 -9.08 -7.76 -14.54
C VAL A 113 -10.16 -7.60 -15.60
N SER A 114 -11.38 -7.28 -15.22
CA SER A 114 -12.47 -6.98 -16.14
C SER A 114 -12.67 -5.48 -16.24
N VAL A 115 -12.67 -4.95 -17.47
CA VAL A 115 -12.90 -3.53 -17.75
C VAL A 115 -14.05 -3.41 -18.73
N THR A 116 -15.12 -2.74 -18.31
CA THR A 116 -16.35 -2.54 -19.09
C THR A 116 -16.71 -1.07 -19.15
N GLN A 117 -17.16 -0.60 -20.31
CA GLN A 117 -17.75 0.73 -20.41
C GLN A 117 -19.19 0.69 -19.88
N THR A 118 -19.52 1.67 -19.05
CA THR A 118 -20.87 1.83 -18.49
C THR A 118 -21.60 3.06 -19.01
N SER A 119 -20.89 3.99 -19.68
CA SER A 119 -21.52 5.13 -20.39
C SER A 119 -22.10 4.73 -21.72
N ALA A 120 -23.14 5.42 -22.15
CA ALA A 120 -23.73 5.26 -23.46
C ALA A 120 -22.93 6.09 -24.49
N GLY A 121 -22.37 5.40 -25.49
CA GLY A 121 -21.68 6.04 -26.61
C GLY A 121 -20.23 6.50 -26.31
N PHE A 122 -19.59 7.02 -27.37
CA PHE A 122 -18.21 7.51 -27.36
C PHE A 122 -18.11 8.74 -28.27
N GLU A 123 -19.09 9.63 -28.15
CA GLU A 123 -19.20 10.83 -28.98
C GLU A 123 -18.46 12.01 -28.34
N PRO A 124 -18.00 12.99 -29.14
CA PRO A 124 -17.45 14.25 -28.61
C PRO A 124 -18.42 14.91 -27.62
N ASP A 125 -17.87 15.58 -26.59
CA ASP A 125 -18.64 16.26 -25.56
C ASP A 125 -19.52 15.34 -24.69
N THR A 126 -19.20 14.05 -24.65
CA THR A 126 -19.85 13.09 -23.75
C THR A 126 -18.89 12.63 -22.64
N ILE A 127 -19.40 11.85 -21.71
CA ILE A 127 -18.62 11.29 -20.60
C ILE A 127 -18.32 9.83 -20.91
N PHE A 128 -17.05 9.47 -20.86
CA PHE A 128 -16.58 8.10 -20.94
C PHE A 128 -16.45 7.53 -19.52
N THR A 129 -17.30 6.58 -19.18
CA THR A 129 -17.30 5.91 -17.88
C THR A 129 -16.87 4.47 -18.02
N VAL A 130 -15.86 4.07 -17.29
CA VAL A 130 -15.42 2.68 -17.23
C VAL A 130 -15.60 2.13 -15.82
N GLN A 131 -15.96 0.86 -15.76
CA GLN A 131 -16.01 0.07 -14.56
C GLN A 131 -14.91 -0.98 -14.62
N VAL A 132 -14.09 -1.01 -13.58
CA VAL A 132 -13.02 -1.99 -13.39
C VAL A 132 -13.41 -2.92 -12.26
N SER A 133 -13.26 -4.22 -12.46
CA SER A 133 -13.51 -5.22 -11.41
C SER A 133 -12.47 -6.33 -11.45
N CYS A 134 -12.10 -6.82 -10.28
CA CYS A 134 -11.26 -8.01 -10.13
C CYS A 134 -11.51 -8.70 -8.78
N GLU A 135 -10.97 -9.91 -8.65
CA GLU A 135 -11.00 -10.67 -7.41
C GLU A 135 -9.74 -10.40 -6.58
N VAL A 136 -9.93 -10.13 -5.30
CA VAL A 136 -8.86 -9.91 -4.31
C VAL A 136 -8.97 -10.96 -3.21
N ARG A 137 -7.84 -11.53 -2.80
CA ARG A 137 -7.75 -12.53 -1.73
C ARG A 137 -7.29 -11.91 -0.42
N GLY A 138 -8.12 -11.05 0.17
CA GLY A 138 -7.78 -10.33 1.41
C GLY A 138 -7.56 -11.25 2.64
N LEU A 139 -8.12 -12.47 2.64
CA LEU A 139 -8.04 -13.40 3.77
C LEU A 139 -7.09 -14.58 3.56
N ALA A 140 -6.34 -14.60 2.45
CA ALA A 140 -5.42 -15.69 2.13
C ALA A 140 -4.33 -15.88 3.20
N MET A 141 -3.90 -14.82 3.87
CA MET A 141 -2.94 -14.89 4.99
C MET A 141 -3.47 -15.63 6.22
N LEU A 142 -4.80 -15.72 6.36
CA LEU A 142 -5.46 -16.48 7.42
C LEU A 142 -5.72 -17.94 7.04
N GLY A 143 -5.25 -18.37 5.86
CA GLY A 143 -5.55 -19.70 5.30
C GLY A 143 -6.99 -19.84 4.81
N LEU A 144 -7.73 -18.72 4.71
CA LEU A 144 -9.10 -18.68 4.20
C LEU A 144 -9.06 -18.12 2.77
N ASP A 145 -9.26 -19.01 1.81
CA ASP A 145 -9.34 -18.62 0.38
C ASP A 145 -10.79 -18.21 0.06
N VAL A 146 -11.15 -17.00 0.50
CA VAL A 146 -12.45 -16.39 0.18
C VAL A 146 -12.21 -15.29 -0.86
N PRO A 147 -12.49 -15.55 -2.14
CA PRO A 147 -12.39 -14.55 -3.18
C PRO A 147 -13.43 -13.46 -2.94
N THR A 148 -13.00 -12.22 -2.93
CA THR A 148 -13.88 -11.05 -2.82
C THR A 148 -13.76 -10.22 -4.09
N THR A 149 -14.87 -10.10 -4.84
CA THR A 149 -14.90 -9.25 -6.02
C THR A 149 -15.02 -7.79 -5.60
N LEU A 150 -14.05 -6.99 -5.98
CA LEU A 150 -14.10 -5.54 -5.83
C LEU A 150 -14.41 -4.90 -7.18
N THR A 151 -15.14 -3.79 -7.13
CA THR A 151 -15.53 -3.03 -8.31
C THR A 151 -15.37 -1.54 -8.04
N ALA A 152 -14.79 -0.83 -9.00
CA ALA A 152 -14.69 0.63 -9.01
C ALA A 152 -15.10 1.18 -10.37
N SER A 153 -15.62 2.39 -10.41
CA SER A 153 -15.98 3.07 -11.65
C SER A 153 -15.48 4.50 -11.63
N PHE A 154 -15.04 4.98 -12.78
CA PHE A 154 -14.60 6.35 -12.95
C PHE A 154 -15.05 6.90 -14.31
N SER A 155 -15.26 8.23 -14.34
CA SER A 155 -15.74 8.95 -15.51
C SER A 155 -14.72 10.00 -15.93
N SER A 156 -14.44 10.07 -17.22
CA SER A 156 -13.58 11.09 -17.83
C SER A 156 -14.31 11.78 -18.98
N PRO A 157 -14.27 13.12 -19.07
CA PRO A 157 -14.87 13.81 -20.21
C PRO A 157 -14.11 13.53 -21.49
N LEU A 158 -14.84 13.40 -22.59
CA LEU A 158 -14.28 13.32 -23.93
C LEU A 158 -14.09 14.73 -24.49
N ASP A 159 -12.94 14.95 -25.16
CA ASP A 159 -12.63 16.26 -25.74
C ASP A 159 -13.68 16.62 -26.82
N PRO A 160 -14.36 17.79 -26.69
CA PRO A 160 -15.33 18.24 -27.68
C PRO A 160 -14.72 18.56 -29.06
N PHE A 161 -13.41 18.86 -29.10
CA PHE A 161 -12.72 19.22 -30.35
C PHE A 161 -11.99 18.04 -31.01
N ARG A 162 -12.11 16.84 -30.46
CA ARG A 162 -11.48 15.67 -31.07
C ARG A 162 -12.11 15.33 -32.43
N ARG A 163 -11.28 15.06 -33.41
CA ARG A 163 -11.74 14.53 -34.71
C ARG A 163 -11.96 13.04 -34.55
N THR A 164 -13.19 12.59 -34.70
CA THR A 164 -13.52 11.17 -34.87
C THR A 164 -12.99 10.70 -36.22
N ALA A 165 -12.28 9.59 -36.21
CA ALA A 165 -11.76 8.96 -37.43
C ALA A 165 -12.83 8.09 -38.09
#